data_d53a7a1c4eb67af6ac7f3431b8f0694d
#
_entry.id   d53a7a1c4eb67af6ac7f3431b8f0694d
#
_cell.length_a   1.000
_cell.length_b   1.000
_cell.length_c   1.000
_cell.angle_alpha   90.00
_cell.angle_beta   90.00
_cell.angle_gamma   90.00
#
_symmetry.space_group_name_H-M   'P 1'
#
loop_
_entity.id
_entity.type
_entity.pdbx_description
1 polymer ?
#
loop_
_entity_poly.entity_id
_entity_poly.type
_entity_poly.pdbx_seq_one_letter_code
_entity_poly.pdbx_strand_id
1 'polypeptide(L)'
;MEEKLRFIDEKYLSAFEALDVDSSIKEQAAFSQVKDLQIEYPIAENEEEEDNTYLSYNMVVGNSMDSTLGVAFDVLDYALLSAPGAPLKQALLDAGIGKDIYGAYEDGIRQPYFDIIAKGANADKKEEFVSIIRDVLQKVAETGIDRKALDA
;
A
#
# COMPACT_ATOMS: atom_id res chain seq x y z
N MET A 1 43.20 3.36 6.87
CA MET A 1 41.86 3.98 6.72
C MET A 1 41.99 5.48 6.48
N GLU A 2 42.74 6.21 7.29
CA GLU A 2 42.96 7.69 7.18
C GLU A 2 43.49 8.13 5.82
N GLU A 3 44.44 7.41 5.26
CA GLU A 3 45.01 7.74 3.95
C GLU A 3 43.98 7.71 2.82
N LYS A 4 43.05 6.74 2.88
CA LYS A 4 41.95 6.64 1.90
C LYS A 4 40.90 7.73 2.09
N LEU A 5 40.60 8.09 3.33
CA LEU A 5 39.70 9.20 3.64
C LEU A 5 40.28 10.54 3.15
N ARG A 6 41.57 10.77 3.40
CA ARG A 6 42.28 11.96 2.91
C ARG A 6 42.29 12.01 1.38
N PHE A 7 42.55 10.89 0.71
CA PHE A 7 42.47 10.83 -0.75
C PHE A 7 41.10 11.18 -1.31
N ILE A 8 40.02 10.67 -0.69
CA ILE A 8 38.66 10.99 -1.10
C ILE A 8 38.37 12.49 -0.86
N ASP A 9 38.71 12.98 0.30
CA ASP A 9 38.53 14.40 0.65
C ASP A 9 39.28 15.33 -0.33
N GLU A 10 40.60 15.17 -0.47
CA GLU A 10 41.42 16.01 -1.30
C GLU A 10 41.07 15.94 -2.81
N LYS A 11 40.71 14.78 -3.28
CA LYS A 11 40.50 14.55 -4.72
C LYS A 11 39.06 14.79 -5.19
N TYR A 12 38.09 14.57 -4.33
CA TYR A 12 36.68 14.57 -4.73
C TYR A 12 35.82 15.56 -3.90
N LEU A 13 36.01 15.63 -2.59
CA LEU A 13 35.12 16.41 -1.73
C LEU A 13 35.55 17.86 -1.52
N SER A 14 36.86 18.13 -1.54
CA SER A 14 37.39 19.48 -1.34
C SER A 14 36.93 20.54 -2.36
N ALA A 15 36.41 20.10 -3.51
CA ALA A 15 35.84 20.99 -4.53
C ALA A 15 34.39 21.40 -4.24
N PHE A 16 33.74 20.81 -3.25
CA PHE A 16 32.37 21.13 -2.89
C PHE A 16 32.36 22.10 -1.70
N GLU A 17 31.53 23.11 -1.80
CA GLU A 17 31.23 24.02 -0.69
C GLU A 17 29.97 23.54 0.05
N ALA A 18 29.91 23.89 1.35
CA ALA A 18 28.70 23.59 2.12
C ALA A 18 27.53 24.40 1.56
N LEU A 19 26.45 23.69 1.23
CA LEU A 19 25.21 24.29 0.78
C LEU A 19 24.19 24.24 1.92
N ASP A 20 23.49 25.34 2.14
CA ASP A 20 22.32 25.37 3.01
C ASP A 20 21.12 24.86 2.21
N VAL A 21 20.86 23.56 2.34
CA VAL A 21 19.80 22.88 1.59
C VAL A 21 18.63 22.60 2.53
N ASP A 22 17.46 23.16 2.23
CA ASP A 22 16.21 22.72 2.85
C ASP A 22 15.79 21.37 2.24
N SER A 23 16.08 20.29 2.96
CA SER A 23 15.69 18.92 2.62
C SER A 23 14.40 18.47 3.31
N SER A 24 13.63 19.37 3.90
CA SER A 24 12.39 19.05 4.56
C SER A 24 11.35 18.52 3.56
N ILE A 25 10.73 17.40 3.91
CA ILE A 25 9.60 16.84 3.16
C ILE A 25 8.32 17.48 3.70
N LYS A 26 7.61 18.22 2.85
CA LYS A 26 6.33 18.83 3.22
C LYS A 26 5.22 17.79 3.14
N GLU A 27 4.23 17.91 4.02
CA GLU A 27 3.03 17.08 3.95
C GLU A 27 2.16 17.47 2.76
N GLN A 28 1.66 16.47 2.05
CA GLN A 28 0.63 16.64 1.03
C GLN A 28 -0.70 16.91 1.73
N ALA A 29 -1.38 17.97 1.35
CA ALA A 29 -2.73 18.23 1.84
C ALA A 29 -3.70 17.12 1.37
N ALA A 30 -4.65 16.76 2.23
CA ALA A 30 -5.66 15.78 1.87
C ALA A 30 -6.42 16.19 0.60
N PHE A 31 -6.73 15.22 -0.24
CA PHE A 31 -7.58 15.46 -1.40
C PHE A 31 -9.00 15.82 -0.96
N SER A 32 -9.63 16.77 -1.64
CA SER A 32 -11.01 17.18 -1.37
C SER A 32 -12.05 16.12 -1.72
N GLN A 33 -11.66 15.16 -2.55
CA GLN A 33 -12.50 14.03 -2.98
C GLN A 33 -11.62 12.83 -3.34
N VAL A 34 -12.21 11.65 -3.35
CA VAL A 34 -11.55 10.43 -3.81
C VAL A 34 -11.03 10.65 -5.24
N LYS A 35 -9.80 10.24 -5.48
CA LYS A 35 -9.21 10.22 -6.82
C LYS A 35 -9.51 8.89 -7.47
N ASP A 36 -10.11 8.96 -8.64
CA ASP A 36 -10.34 7.83 -9.52
C ASP A 36 -9.35 7.92 -10.69
N LEU A 37 -8.51 6.90 -10.82
CA LEU A 37 -7.49 6.84 -11.85
C LEU A 37 -7.63 5.53 -12.64
N GLN A 38 -7.47 5.65 -13.95
CA GLN A 38 -7.34 4.51 -14.85
C GLN A 38 -6.03 4.65 -15.61
N ILE A 39 -5.20 3.62 -15.55
CA ILE A 39 -3.87 3.59 -16.15
C ILE A 39 -3.80 2.33 -17.02
N GLU A 40 -3.47 2.51 -18.29
CA GLU A 40 -3.23 1.41 -19.22
C GLU A 40 -1.78 0.92 -19.08
N TYR A 41 -1.59 -0.39 -19.17
CA TYR A 41 -0.29 -1.01 -19.21
C TYR A 41 -0.23 -2.08 -20.31
N PRO A 42 0.95 -2.33 -20.91
CA PRO A 42 1.08 -3.31 -21.96
C PRO A 42 0.99 -4.74 -21.42
N ILE A 43 0.26 -5.59 -22.13
CA ILE A 43 0.25 -7.04 -21.97
C ILE A 43 0.94 -7.71 -23.16
N ALA A 44 1.31 -8.99 -23.06
CA ALA A 44 1.92 -9.71 -24.15
C ALA A 44 0.89 -9.99 -25.27
N GLU A 45 1.36 -10.10 -26.53
CA GLU A 45 0.50 -10.31 -27.70
C GLU A 45 -0.39 -11.56 -27.62
N ASN A 46 0.01 -12.54 -26.81
CA ASN A 46 -0.72 -13.80 -26.60
C ASN A 46 -1.56 -13.82 -25.31
N GLU A 47 -1.67 -12.70 -24.61
CA GLU A 47 -2.51 -12.53 -23.43
C GLU A 47 -3.82 -11.85 -23.81
N GLU A 48 -4.89 -12.25 -23.14
CA GLU A 48 -6.20 -11.63 -23.27
C GLU A 48 -6.36 -10.51 -22.25
N GLU A 49 -7.19 -9.51 -22.54
CA GLU A 49 -7.51 -8.42 -21.60
C GLU A 49 -8.34 -8.93 -20.42
N GLU A 50 -9.11 -10.01 -20.63
CA GLU A 50 -9.90 -10.64 -19.58
C GLU A 50 -9.00 -11.18 -18.47
N ASP A 51 -9.39 -10.91 -17.22
CA ASP A 51 -8.63 -11.27 -16.01
C ASP A 51 -7.19 -10.72 -15.95
N ASN A 52 -6.95 -9.62 -16.63
CA ASN A 52 -5.63 -8.97 -16.68
C ASN A 52 -5.63 -7.53 -16.13
N THR A 53 -6.66 -7.18 -15.36
CA THR A 53 -6.75 -5.89 -14.68
C THR A 53 -6.24 -5.98 -13.23
N TYR A 54 -5.60 -4.92 -12.77
CA TYR A 54 -5.33 -4.67 -11.36
C TYR A 54 -6.35 -3.65 -10.85
N LEU A 55 -7.09 -3.98 -9.80
CA LEU A 55 -7.88 -3.02 -9.04
C LEU A 55 -7.12 -2.68 -7.76
N SER A 56 -6.98 -1.40 -7.46
CA SER A 56 -6.25 -0.95 -6.27
C SER A 56 -7.06 0.09 -5.51
N TYR A 57 -7.19 -0.10 -4.21
CA TYR A 57 -7.80 0.84 -3.27
C TYR A 57 -6.74 1.32 -2.30
N ASN A 58 -6.42 2.61 -2.32
CA ASN A 58 -5.32 3.17 -1.56
C ASN A 58 -5.82 4.24 -0.59
N MET A 59 -5.33 4.21 0.64
CA MET A 59 -5.67 5.16 1.69
C MET A 59 -4.41 5.71 2.34
N VAL A 60 -4.24 7.03 2.32
CA VAL A 60 -3.18 7.67 3.12
C VAL A 60 -3.59 7.63 4.58
N VAL A 61 -2.71 7.14 5.45
CA VAL A 61 -2.99 6.90 6.86
C VAL A 61 -1.90 7.49 7.75
N GLY A 62 -2.22 8.59 8.40
CA GLY A 62 -1.36 9.19 9.42
C GLY A 62 -0.02 9.73 8.94
N ASN A 63 1.01 9.53 9.78
CA ASN A 63 2.38 9.99 9.55
C ASN A 63 3.35 8.91 10.02
N SER A 64 4.42 8.67 9.27
CA SER A 64 5.43 7.64 9.53
C SER A 64 6.20 7.82 10.86
N MET A 65 6.06 8.97 11.50
CA MET A 65 6.63 9.20 12.84
C MET A 65 5.78 8.59 13.98
N ASP A 66 4.56 8.15 13.69
CA ASP A 66 3.70 7.44 14.63
C ASP A 66 3.93 5.92 14.54
N SER A 67 4.88 5.44 15.32
CA SER A 67 5.24 4.01 15.35
C SER A 67 4.11 3.12 15.90
N THR A 68 3.23 3.65 16.74
CA THR A 68 2.09 2.88 17.24
C THR A 68 1.06 2.66 16.12
N LEU A 69 0.82 3.67 15.32
CA LEU A 69 -0.05 3.57 14.15
C LEU A 69 0.54 2.59 13.13
N GLY A 70 1.87 2.63 12.90
CA GLY A 70 2.56 1.70 12.02
C GLY A 70 2.31 0.25 12.41
N VAL A 71 2.63 -0.11 13.66
CA VAL A 71 2.40 -1.47 14.17
C VAL A 71 0.91 -1.87 14.08
N ALA A 72 -0.01 -0.93 14.33
CA ALA A 72 -1.43 -1.22 14.22
C ALA A 72 -1.85 -1.56 12.79
N PHE A 73 -1.31 -0.88 11.79
CA PHE A 73 -1.59 -1.18 10.38
C PHE A 73 -0.93 -2.47 9.91
N ASP A 74 0.27 -2.83 10.40
CA ASP A 74 0.89 -4.14 10.12
C ASP A 74 0.00 -5.28 10.64
N VAL A 75 -0.54 -5.13 11.85
CA VAL A 75 -1.49 -6.11 12.42
C VAL A 75 -2.79 -6.17 11.62
N LEU A 76 -3.31 -5.01 11.18
CA LEU A 76 -4.52 -4.94 10.35
C LEU A 76 -4.31 -5.60 8.97
N ASP A 77 -3.16 -5.38 8.34
CA ASP A 77 -2.83 -6.06 7.08
C ASP A 77 -2.87 -7.58 7.25
N TYR A 78 -2.16 -8.09 8.25
CA TYR A 78 -2.18 -9.52 8.54
C TYR A 78 -3.60 -10.04 8.77
N ALA A 79 -4.35 -9.39 9.65
CA ALA A 79 -5.67 -9.85 10.06
C ALA A 79 -6.73 -9.78 8.94
N LEU A 80 -6.63 -8.81 8.03
CA LEU A 80 -7.63 -8.57 6.97
C LEU A 80 -7.30 -9.29 5.67
N LEU A 81 -6.00 -9.46 5.34
CA LEU A 81 -5.55 -9.88 4.02
C LEU A 81 -4.63 -11.11 4.03
N SER A 82 -3.78 -11.27 5.06
CA SER A 82 -2.69 -12.25 5.03
C SER A 82 -2.94 -13.51 5.86
N ALA A 83 -3.71 -13.41 6.95
CA ALA A 83 -4.03 -14.56 7.81
C ALA A 83 -4.88 -15.61 7.08
N PRO A 84 -4.76 -16.91 7.45
CA PRO A 84 -5.65 -17.94 6.93
C PRO A 84 -7.12 -17.59 7.17
N GLY A 85 -7.91 -17.50 6.09
CA GLY A 85 -9.31 -17.10 6.17
C GLY A 85 -9.55 -15.61 6.46
N ALA A 86 -8.56 -14.76 6.19
CA ALA A 86 -8.65 -13.31 6.35
C ALA A 86 -9.92 -12.76 5.69
N PRO A 87 -10.76 -12.02 6.41
CA PRO A 87 -12.13 -11.73 6.01
C PRO A 87 -12.23 -10.91 4.71
N LEU A 88 -11.31 -9.96 4.51
CA LEU A 88 -11.35 -9.13 3.32
C LEU A 88 -10.86 -9.90 2.08
N LYS A 89 -9.75 -10.62 2.20
CA LYS A 89 -9.26 -11.49 1.14
C LYS A 89 -10.31 -12.50 0.72
N GLN A 90 -10.92 -13.18 1.69
CA GLN A 90 -11.92 -14.20 1.42
C GLN A 90 -13.16 -13.61 0.73
N ALA A 91 -13.68 -12.50 1.21
CA ALA A 91 -14.86 -11.87 0.62
C ALA A 91 -14.64 -11.45 -0.84
N LEU A 92 -13.47 -10.91 -1.17
CA LEU A 92 -13.12 -10.50 -2.52
C LEU A 92 -12.91 -11.72 -3.45
N LEU A 93 -12.28 -12.79 -2.97
CA LEU A 93 -12.11 -14.03 -3.73
C LEU A 93 -13.45 -14.74 -3.98
N ASP A 94 -14.32 -14.83 -2.96
CA ASP A 94 -15.65 -15.45 -3.08
C ASP A 94 -16.55 -14.70 -4.06
N ALA A 95 -16.39 -13.38 -4.19
CA ALA A 95 -17.08 -12.56 -5.17
C ALA A 95 -16.45 -12.62 -6.58
N GLY A 96 -15.36 -13.35 -6.77
CA GLY A 96 -14.67 -13.45 -8.06
C GLY A 96 -14.07 -12.12 -8.54
N ILE A 97 -13.63 -11.27 -7.60
CA ILE A 97 -13.09 -9.95 -7.95
C ILE A 97 -11.72 -10.04 -8.61
N GLY A 98 -10.93 -11.04 -8.25
CA GLY A 98 -9.62 -11.25 -8.84
C GLY A 98 -9.12 -12.65 -8.55
N LYS A 99 -7.98 -13.00 -9.12
CA LYS A 99 -7.32 -14.30 -8.91
C LYS A 99 -6.44 -14.32 -7.67
N ASP A 100 -5.93 -13.15 -7.28
CA ASP A 100 -5.18 -12.98 -6.05
C ASP A 100 -5.49 -11.62 -5.42
N ILE A 101 -5.55 -11.60 -4.08
CA ILE A 101 -5.84 -10.42 -3.28
C ILE A 101 -4.71 -10.27 -2.26
N TYR A 102 -4.14 -9.09 -2.21
CA TYR A 102 -3.09 -8.73 -1.27
C TYR A 102 -3.13 -7.23 -0.98
N GLY A 103 -2.35 -6.79 -0.05
CA GLY A 103 -2.18 -5.39 0.28
C GLY A 103 -0.92 -5.21 1.10
N ALA A 104 -0.64 -3.97 1.46
CA ALA A 104 0.46 -3.63 2.32
C ALA A 104 0.23 -2.30 3.05
N TYR A 105 0.92 -2.14 4.17
CA TYR A 105 1.13 -0.85 4.79
C TYR A 105 2.52 -0.34 4.41
N GLU A 106 2.54 0.72 3.62
CA GLU A 106 3.77 1.32 3.10
C GLU A 106 4.18 2.51 3.96
N ASP A 107 5.12 2.30 4.87
CA ASP A 107 5.59 3.30 5.84
C ASP A 107 6.93 3.97 5.47
N GLY A 108 7.55 3.58 4.36
CA GLY A 108 8.82 4.11 3.88
C GLY A 108 8.79 5.58 3.45
N ILE A 109 7.65 6.25 3.54
CA ILE A 109 7.45 7.66 3.18
C ILE A 109 6.81 8.43 4.34
N ARG A 110 6.88 9.79 4.28
CA ARG A 110 6.39 10.65 5.36
C ARG A 110 4.91 10.44 5.70
N GLN A 111 4.08 10.26 4.67
CA GLN A 111 2.65 9.97 4.82
C GLN A 111 2.40 8.55 4.31
N PRO A 112 2.43 7.56 5.21
CA PRO A 112 2.21 6.17 4.84
C PRO A 112 0.85 5.97 4.20
N TYR A 113 0.74 4.91 3.43
CA TYR A 113 -0.54 4.50 2.88
C TYR A 113 -0.77 2.99 3.07
N PHE A 114 -2.02 2.64 3.15
CA PHE A 114 -2.48 1.27 3.15
C PHE A 114 -3.14 0.98 1.81
N ASP A 115 -2.74 -0.08 1.15
CA ASP A 115 -3.34 -0.51 -0.11
C ASP A 115 -4.05 -1.86 0.00
N ILE A 116 -4.99 -2.07 -0.91
CA ILE A 116 -5.69 -3.33 -1.13
C ILE A 116 -5.72 -3.53 -2.64
N ILE A 117 -5.15 -4.64 -3.10
CA ILE A 117 -4.96 -4.91 -4.52
C ILE A 117 -5.63 -6.22 -4.90
N ALA A 118 -6.44 -6.19 -5.95
CA ALA A 118 -6.93 -7.38 -6.64
C ALA A 118 -6.19 -7.53 -7.97
N LYS A 119 -5.45 -8.61 -8.12
CA LYS A 119 -4.73 -8.99 -9.33
C LYS A 119 -5.55 -10.00 -10.13
N GLY A 120 -5.46 -9.91 -11.45
CA GLY A 120 -6.22 -10.81 -12.34
C GLY A 120 -7.72 -10.56 -12.22
N ALA A 121 -8.10 -9.32 -12.11
CA ALA A 121 -9.48 -8.84 -12.05
C ALA A 121 -9.95 -8.34 -13.42
N ASN A 122 -11.18 -7.87 -13.49
CA ASN A 122 -11.76 -7.20 -14.64
C ASN A 122 -12.16 -5.76 -14.28
N ALA A 123 -12.02 -4.85 -15.23
CA ALA A 123 -12.24 -3.42 -14.99
C ALA A 123 -13.69 -3.09 -14.58
N ASP A 124 -14.66 -3.85 -15.08
CA ASP A 124 -16.09 -3.72 -14.73
C ASP A 124 -16.41 -4.11 -13.29
N LYS A 125 -15.51 -4.82 -12.61
CA LYS A 125 -15.63 -5.21 -11.20
C LYS A 125 -15.23 -4.13 -10.20
N LYS A 126 -14.79 -2.97 -10.64
CA LYS A 126 -14.26 -1.90 -9.80
C LYS A 126 -15.24 -1.43 -8.71
N GLU A 127 -16.49 -1.18 -9.07
CA GLU A 127 -17.48 -0.71 -8.11
C GLU A 127 -17.81 -1.78 -7.05
N GLU A 128 -17.92 -3.04 -7.48
CA GLU A 128 -18.14 -4.18 -6.59
C GLU A 128 -16.95 -4.36 -5.63
N PHE A 129 -15.71 -4.26 -6.14
CA PHE A 129 -14.49 -4.30 -5.35
C PHE A 129 -14.51 -3.25 -4.22
N VAL A 130 -14.81 -1.99 -4.54
CA VAL A 130 -14.87 -0.91 -3.56
C VAL A 130 -16.01 -1.12 -2.55
N SER A 131 -17.17 -1.62 -3.00
CA SER A 131 -18.31 -1.90 -2.11
C SER A 131 -17.96 -2.99 -1.09
N ILE A 132 -17.40 -4.11 -1.54
CA ILE A 132 -17.00 -5.22 -0.66
C ILE A 132 -15.98 -4.76 0.39
N ILE A 133 -14.97 -3.96 -0.02
CA ILE A 133 -13.98 -3.41 0.92
C ILE A 133 -14.69 -2.62 2.03
N ARG A 134 -15.58 -1.71 1.67
CA ARG A 134 -16.29 -0.86 2.64
C ARG A 134 -17.15 -1.69 3.57
N ASP A 135 -17.91 -2.64 3.03
CA ASP A 135 -18.83 -3.48 3.81
C ASP A 135 -18.07 -4.36 4.81
N VAL A 136 -16.95 -4.97 4.37
CA VAL A 136 -16.11 -5.79 5.25
C VAL A 136 -15.44 -4.93 6.33
N LEU A 137 -14.86 -3.80 5.97
CA LEU A 137 -14.22 -2.91 6.94
C LEU A 137 -15.23 -2.38 7.97
N GLN A 138 -16.44 -2.00 7.53
CA GLN A 138 -17.50 -1.59 8.44
C GLN A 138 -17.90 -2.72 9.38
N LYS A 139 -18.12 -3.92 8.85
CA LYS A 139 -18.46 -5.09 9.66
C LYS A 139 -17.37 -5.39 10.69
N VAL A 140 -16.10 -5.38 10.29
CA VAL A 140 -14.97 -5.62 11.22
C VAL A 140 -14.89 -4.53 12.28
N ALA A 141 -15.14 -3.27 11.93
CA ALA A 141 -15.19 -2.17 12.90
C ALA A 141 -16.31 -2.35 13.95
N GLU A 142 -17.44 -2.93 13.55
CA GLU A 142 -18.60 -3.18 14.45
C GLU A 142 -18.43 -4.44 15.31
N THR A 143 -17.88 -5.51 14.73
CA THR A 143 -17.82 -6.84 15.37
C THR A 143 -16.46 -7.18 15.99
N GLY A 144 -15.43 -6.43 15.63
CA GLY A 144 -14.03 -6.74 15.94
C GLY A 144 -13.44 -7.82 15.02
N ILE A 145 -12.13 -8.02 15.15
CA ILE A 145 -11.37 -9.06 14.45
C ILE A 145 -11.49 -10.38 15.21
N ASP A 146 -11.60 -11.49 14.49
CA ASP A 146 -11.61 -12.82 15.12
C ASP A 146 -10.26 -13.09 15.81
N ARG A 147 -10.30 -13.21 17.15
CA ARG A 147 -9.11 -13.46 17.97
C ARG A 147 -8.41 -14.76 17.63
N LYS A 148 -9.14 -15.80 17.19
CA LYS A 148 -8.54 -17.07 16.81
C LYS A 148 -7.68 -16.94 15.55
N ALA A 149 -8.04 -16.02 14.64
CA ALA A 149 -7.24 -15.72 13.46
C ALA A 149 -5.96 -14.95 13.79
N LEU A 150 -5.95 -14.19 14.89
CA LEU A 150 -4.77 -13.45 15.34
C LEU A 150 -3.81 -14.29 16.20
N ASP A 151 -4.31 -15.34 16.84
CA ASP A 151 -3.52 -16.21 17.73
C ASP A 151 -2.85 -17.37 16.98
N ALA A 152 -3.10 -17.52 15.67
CA ALA A 152 -2.56 -18.58 14.81
C ALA A 152 -1.27 -18.16 14.12
#